data_3ee0958f87365c2bf4188ccfac8f5cba
#
_entry.id   3ee0958f87365c2bf4188ccfac8f5cba
#
_cell.length_a   1.000
_cell.length_b   1.000
_cell.length_c   1.000
_cell.angle_alpha   90.00
_cell.angle_beta   90.00
_cell.angle_gamma   90.00
#
_symmetry.space_group_name_H-M   'P 1'
#
loop_
_entity.id
_entity.type
_entity.pdbx_description
1 polymer ?
#
loop_
_entity_poly.entity_id
_entity_poly.type
_entity_poly.pdbx_seq_one_letter_code
_entity_poly.pdbx_strand_id
1 'polypeptide(L)'
;MEKEKVKGVLEWPTPKCVKDVQKFLGLANYYRQFIEGFAMVARLLHDTVKKDKRWEWTERQKEAFKELKKRFTEEPVLAAPDIDKKMRMEVDALDYATGGVLSMECEDGLWRPVAFLSKSLNETERNYEIHNKEMLAIIRGLEAWRHLLEGVQYKFEIWTQEFGVLYEGAEVEQETG
;
A
#
# COMPACT_ATOMS: atom_id res chain seq x y z
N MET A 1 -0.43 -14.76 2.95
CA MET A 1 -1.06 -14.77 4.31
C MET A 1 -1.38 -16.19 4.76
N GLU A 2 -1.43 -16.43 6.08
CA GLU A 2 -1.84 -17.73 6.62
C GLU A 2 -3.32 -17.99 6.30
N LYS A 3 -3.62 -19.17 5.77
CA LYS A 3 -4.97 -19.56 5.32
C LYS A 3 -6.07 -19.40 6.38
N GLU A 4 -5.73 -19.66 7.64
CA GLU A 4 -6.69 -19.52 8.76
C GLU A 4 -7.07 -18.06 9.04
N LYS A 5 -6.12 -17.13 8.89
CA LYS A 5 -6.38 -15.70 9.09
C LYS A 5 -7.23 -15.13 7.96
N VAL A 6 -6.97 -15.55 6.71
CA VAL A 6 -7.81 -15.20 5.55
C VAL A 6 -9.22 -15.69 5.75
N LYS A 7 -9.41 -16.91 6.22
CA LYS A 7 -10.73 -17.47 6.55
C LYS A 7 -11.45 -16.64 7.61
N GLY A 8 -10.75 -16.24 8.67
CA GLY A 8 -11.33 -15.38 9.72
C GLY A 8 -11.81 -14.03 9.20
N VAL A 9 -11.11 -13.44 8.21
CA VAL A 9 -11.55 -12.20 7.55
C VAL A 9 -12.77 -12.45 6.67
N LEU A 10 -12.77 -13.53 5.89
CA LEU A 10 -13.90 -13.90 5.03
C LEU A 10 -15.19 -14.14 5.79
N GLU A 11 -15.09 -14.83 6.91
CA GLU A 11 -16.22 -15.16 7.79
C GLU A 11 -16.60 -14.00 8.73
N TRP A 12 -15.89 -12.86 8.67
CA TRP A 12 -16.18 -11.71 9.52
C TRP A 12 -17.61 -11.21 9.32
N PRO A 13 -18.39 -11.11 10.41
CA PRO A 13 -19.79 -10.72 10.29
C PRO A 13 -19.94 -9.26 9.85
N THR A 14 -21.04 -8.96 9.18
CA THR A 14 -21.38 -7.58 8.80
C THR A 14 -21.46 -6.70 10.06
N PRO A 15 -20.72 -5.59 10.11
CA PRO A 15 -20.76 -4.66 11.24
C PRO A 15 -22.16 -4.13 11.51
N LYS A 16 -22.53 -4.08 12.80
CA LYS A 16 -23.80 -3.56 13.29
C LYS A 16 -23.65 -2.24 14.07
N CYS A 17 -22.43 -1.89 14.42
CA CYS A 17 -22.12 -0.66 15.14
C CYS A 17 -20.70 -0.19 14.86
N VAL A 18 -20.38 1.02 15.32
CA VAL A 18 -19.03 1.64 15.16
C VAL A 18 -17.92 0.72 15.70
N LYS A 19 -18.14 0.07 16.85
CA LYS A 19 -17.15 -0.82 17.45
C LYS A 19 -16.81 -2.03 16.58
N ASP A 20 -17.78 -2.56 15.85
CA ASP A 20 -17.56 -3.69 14.96
C ASP A 20 -16.69 -3.28 13.77
N VAL A 21 -16.94 -2.08 13.21
CA VAL A 21 -16.09 -1.52 12.14
C VAL A 21 -14.67 -1.27 12.66
N GLN A 22 -14.52 -0.71 13.86
CA GLN A 22 -13.20 -0.46 14.47
C GLN A 22 -12.41 -1.75 14.67
N LYS A 23 -13.04 -2.83 15.11
CA LYS A 23 -12.39 -4.16 15.25
C LYS A 23 -11.94 -4.70 13.90
N PHE A 24 -12.81 -4.63 12.89
CA PHE A 24 -12.48 -5.06 11.54
C PHE A 24 -11.31 -4.24 10.94
N LEU A 25 -11.38 -2.90 11.04
CA LEU A 25 -10.32 -2.02 10.57
C LEU A 25 -9.00 -2.25 11.33
N GLY A 26 -9.05 -2.55 12.62
CA GLY A 26 -7.86 -2.90 13.41
C GLY A 26 -7.13 -4.12 12.83
N LEU A 27 -7.87 -5.17 12.51
CA LEU A 27 -7.31 -6.34 11.83
C LEU A 27 -6.84 -5.99 10.41
N ALA A 28 -7.68 -5.30 9.64
CA ALA A 28 -7.37 -4.93 8.27
C ALA A 28 -6.12 -4.05 8.17
N ASN A 29 -5.94 -3.09 9.07
CA ASN A 29 -4.76 -2.23 9.13
C ASN A 29 -3.45 -2.99 9.39
N TYR A 30 -3.49 -4.08 10.14
CA TYR A 30 -2.31 -4.92 10.36
C TYR A 30 -1.81 -5.55 9.05
N TYR A 31 -2.73 -5.88 8.13
CA TYR A 31 -2.42 -6.48 6.83
C TYR A 31 -2.35 -5.49 5.67
N ARG A 32 -2.49 -4.18 5.92
CA ARG A 32 -2.57 -3.14 4.89
C ARG A 32 -1.42 -3.16 3.89
N GLN A 33 -0.23 -3.56 4.33
CA GLN A 33 0.98 -3.65 3.49
C GLN A 33 0.90 -4.75 2.42
N PHE A 34 -0.04 -5.67 2.55
CA PHE A 34 -0.28 -6.75 1.60
C PHE A 34 -1.44 -6.44 0.65
N ILE A 35 -2.13 -5.32 0.82
CA ILE A 35 -3.34 -4.98 0.07
C ILE A 35 -3.09 -3.72 -0.75
N GLU A 36 -3.11 -3.87 -2.06
CA GLU A 36 -3.01 -2.74 -2.98
C GLU A 36 -4.17 -1.76 -2.79
N GLY A 37 -3.85 -0.46 -2.72
CA GLY A 37 -4.87 0.59 -2.61
C GLY A 37 -5.72 0.53 -1.34
N PHE A 38 -5.23 -0.07 -0.26
CA PHE A 38 -5.96 -0.25 1.01
C PHE A 38 -6.66 1.03 1.49
N ALA A 39 -5.94 2.17 1.51
CA ALA A 39 -6.50 3.42 2.02
C ALA A 39 -7.71 3.90 1.22
N MET A 40 -7.75 3.62 -0.08
CA MET A 40 -8.88 3.97 -0.95
C MET A 40 -10.13 3.17 -0.59
N VAL A 41 -9.99 1.85 -0.48
CA VAL A 41 -11.10 0.94 -0.18
C VAL A 41 -11.59 1.13 1.25
N ALA A 42 -10.68 1.26 2.20
CA ALA A 42 -11.00 1.42 3.62
C ALA A 42 -11.56 2.80 3.98
N ARG A 43 -11.44 3.81 3.10
CA ARG A 43 -11.83 5.20 3.38
C ARG A 43 -13.25 5.33 3.91
N LEU A 44 -14.23 4.72 3.24
CA LEU A 44 -15.64 4.82 3.64
C LEU A 44 -15.88 4.18 5.03
N LEU A 45 -15.17 3.10 5.34
CA LEU A 45 -15.24 2.47 6.66
C LEU A 45 -14.58 3.35 7.73
N HIS A 46 -13.42 3.97 7.42
CA HIS A 46 -12.79 4.94 8.32
C HIS A 46 -13.66 6.16 8.57
N ASP A 47 -14.36 6.65 7.55
CA ASP A 47 -15.29 7.76 7.69
C ASP A 47 -16.46 7.44 8.63
N THR A 48 -16.91 6.19 8.66
CA THR A 48 -18.01 5.73 9.52
C THR A 48 -17.65 5.72 11.01
N VAL A 49 -16.35 5.58 11.33
CA VAL A 49 -15.87 5.52 12.73
C VAL A 49 -15.33 6.85 13.26
N LYS A 50 -15.43 7.94 12.47
CA LYS A 50 -15.02 9.28 12.93
C LYS A 50 -15.87 9.73 14.10
N LYS A 51 -15.22 10.45 15.03
CA LYS A 51 -15.88 11.10 16.16
C LYS A 51 -16.95 12.07 15.64
N ASP A 52 -18.08 12.10 16.31
CA ASP A 52 -19.23 12.98 15.99
C ASP A 52 -20.00 12.63 14.69
N LYS A 53 -19.72 11.50 14.06
CA LYS A 53 -20.57 10.97 12.99
C LYS A 53 -21.66 10.06 13.54
N ARG A 54 -22.89 10.27 13.07
CA ARG A 54 -23.99 9.35 13.33
C ARG A 54 -23.70 8.02 12.65
N TRP A 55 -24.00 6.91 13.30
CA TRP A 55 -23.91 5.59 12.72
C TRP A 55 -24.81 5.47 11.49
N GLU A 56 -24.20 5.22 10.34
CA GLU A 56 -24.87 4.94 9.08
C GLU A 56 -24.18 3.76 8.40
N TRP A 57 -24.97 2.76 8.03
CA TRP A 57 -24.49 1.59 7.32
C TRP A 57 -25.29 1.41 6.03
N THR A 58 -24.90 2.15 4.99
CA THR A 58 -25.55 2.17 3.66
C THR A 58 -24.93 1.11 2.74
N GLU A 59 -25.47 0.97 1.53
CA GLU A 59 -24.89 0.06 0.52
C GLU A 59 -23.42 0.40 0.22
N ARG A 60 -23.05 1.67 0.24
CA ARG A 60 -21.65 2.09 0.02
C ARG A 60 -20.69 1.50 1.04
N GLN A 61 -21.03 1.51 2.33
CA GLN A 61 -20.24 0.90 3.37
C GLN A 61 -20.22 -0.62 3.26
N LYS A 62 -21.34 -1.23 2.87
CA LYS A 62 -21.41 -2.67 2.62
C LYS A 62 -20.52 -3.09 1.47
N GLU A 63 -20.52 -2.33 0.37
CA GLU A 63 -19.66 -2.57 -0.79
C GLU A 63 -18.19 -2.41 -0.42
N ALA A 64 -17.81 -1.34 0.27
CA ALA A 64 -16.43 -1.14 0.74
C ALA A 64 -15.97 -2.27 1.67
N PHE A 65 -16.84 -2.73 2.56
CA PHE A 65 -16.56 -3.86 3.44
C PHE A 65 -16.36 -5.17 2.67
N LYS A 66 -17.24 -5.46 1.69
CA LYS A 66 -17.12 -6.63 0.82
C LYS A 66 -15.86 -6.57 -0.05
N GLU A 67 -15.59 -5.41 -0.65
CA GLU A 67 -14.41 -5.19 -1.49
C GLU A 67 -13.13 -5.39 -0.68
N LEU A 68 -13.06 -4.85 0.53
CA LEU A 68 -11.90 -5.03 1.38
C LEU A 68 -11.71 -6.51 1.76
N LYS A 69 -12.77 -7.23 2.10
CA LYS A 69 -12.74 -8.70 2.33
C LYS A 69 -12.25 -9.46 1.09
N LYS A 70 -12.73 -9.09 -0.09
CA LYS A 70 -12.32 -9.69 -1.37
C LYS A 70 -10.82 -9.51 -1.60
N ARG A 71 -10.29 -8.31 -1.40
CA ARG A 71 -8.85 -8.03 -1.56
C ARG A 71 -7.97 -8.83 -0.62
N PHE A 72 -8.43 -9.17 0.56
CA PHE A 72 -7.73 -10.10 1.45
C PHE A 72 -7.57 -11.51 0.85
N THR A 73 -8.43 -11.91 -0.07
CA THR A 73 -8.43 -13.24 -0.68
C THR A 73 -7.79 -13.30 -2.06
N GLU A 74 -7.80 -12.18 -2.77
CA GLU A 74 -7.26 -12.04 -4.14
C GLU A 74 -5.82 -11.49 -4.16
N GLU A 75 -5.16 -11.40 -3.00
CA GLU A 75 -3.82 -10.86 -2.90
C GLU A 75 -2.83 -11.51 -3.86
N PRO A 76 -2.06 -10.69 -4.59
CA PRO A 76 -0.91 -11.22 -5.32
C PRO A 76 0.04 -11.87 -4.31
N VAL A 77 0.62 -13.00 -4.68
CA VAL A 77 1.67 -13.63 -3.89
C VAL A 77 2.87 -12.68 -3.91
N LEU A 78 3.15 -12.06 -2.75
CA LEU A 78 4.31 -11.19 -2.62
C LEU A 78 5.60 -12.02 -2.73
N ALA A 79 6.54 -11.53 -3.51
CA ALA A 79 7.88 -12.11 -3.56
C ALA A 79 8.63 -11.83 -2.24
N ALA A 80 9.41 -12.79 -1.78
CA ALA A 80 10.33 -12.55 -0.68
C ALA A 80 11.41 -11.56 -1.15
N PRO A 81 11.69 -10.48 -0.39
CA PRO A 81 12.70 -9.50 -0.77
C PRO A 81 14.09 -10.14 -0.84
N ASP A 82 14.83 -9.79 -1.88
CA ASP A 82 16.21 -10.21 -2.09
C ASP A 82 17.03 -8.97 -2.47
N ILE A 83 17.97 -8.59 -1.61
CA ILE A 83 18.81 -7.39 -1.78
C ILE A 83 19.78 -7.49 -2.96
N ASP A 84 20.02 -8.70 -3.44
CA ASP A 84 20.90 -8.97 -4.59
C ASP A 84 20.15 -8.88 -5.93
N LYS A 85 18.91 -8.42 -5.93
CA LYS A 85 18.08 -8.26 -7.12
C LYS A 85 17.68 -6.80 -7.35
N LYS A 86 17.42 -6.47 -8.61
CA LYS A 86 16.96 -5.14 -8.98
C LYS A 86 15.57 -4.88 -8.37
N MET A 87 15.40 -3.69 -7.80
CA MET A 87 14.14 -3.25 -7.24
C MET A 87 13.63 -2.00 -7.95
N ARG A 88 12.32 -1.85 -7.97
CA ARG A 88 11.61 -0.70 -8.51
C ARG A 88 10.51 -0.28 -7.55
N MET A 89 10.46 1.00 -7.26
CA MET A 89 9.39 1.63 -6.51
C MET A 89 8.51 2.43 -7.48
N GLU A 90 7.26 2.06 -7.60
CA GLU A 90 6.24 2.78 -8.35
C GLU A 90 5.29 3.42 -7.36
N VAL A 91 5.17 4.74 -7.38
CA VAL A 91 4.32 5.51 -6.47
C VAL A 91 3.40 6.44 -7.22
N ASP A 92 2.25 6.71 -6.64
CA ASP A 92 1.21 7.55 -7.18
C ASP A 92 0.53 8.36 -6.07
N ALA A 93 0.05 9.54 -6.43
CA ALA A 93 -0.67 10.40 -5.53
C ALA A 93 -2.07 10.71 -6.06
N LEU A 94 -3.06 10.38 -5.26
CA LEU A 94 -4.46 10.69 -5.50
C LEU A 94 -4.92 11.85 -4.61
N ASP A 95 -6.10 12.40 -4.86
CA ASP A 95 -6.63 13.54 -4.11
C ASP A 95 -6.71 13.34 -2.58
N TYR A 96 -6.77 12.10 -2.12
CA TYR A 96 -6.98 11.75 -0.72
C TYR A 96 -6.03 10.69 -0.15
N ALA A 97 -5.17 10.12 -0.98
CA ALA A 97 -4.23 9.09 -0.56
C ALA A 97 -2.98 9.06 -1.45
N THR A 98 -1.86 8.63 -0.89
CA THR A 98 -0.69 8.19 -1.64
C THR A 98 -0.66 6.67 -1.67
N GLY A 99 -0.27 6.10 -2.79
CA GLY A 99 -0.10 4.68 -2.99
C GLY A 99 1.25 4.33 -3.58
N GLY A 100 1.59 3.06 -3.55
CA GLY A 100 2.79 2.58 -4.21
C GLY A 100 2.98 1.08 -4.10
N VAL A 101 3.84 0.57 -4.95
CA VAL A 101 4.30 -0.82 -4.95
C VAL A 101 5.82 -0.86 -5.06
N LEU A 102 6.42 -1.67 -4.22
CA LEU A 102 7.81 -2.07 -4.37
C LEU A 102 7.83 -3.41 -5.08
N SER A 103 8.48 -3.47 -6.22
CA SER A 103 8.61 -4.68 -7.05
C SER A 103 10.09 -5.08 -7.18
N MET A 104 10.32 -6.35 -7.43
CA MET A 104 11.63 -6.95 -7.61
C MET A 104 11.65 -7.72 -8.93
N GLU A 105 12.73 -7.62 -9.70
CA GLU A 105 12.95 -8.41 -10.90
C GLU A 105 13.37 -9.84 -10.50
N CYS A 106 12.56 -10.82 -10.89
CA CYS A 106 12.82 -12.24 -10.60
C CYS A 106 13.71 -12.88 -11.68
N GLU A 107 14.18 -14.09 -11.43
CA GLU A 107 15.09 -14.84 -12.34
C GLU A 107 14.48 -15.09 -13.73
N ASP A 108 13.16 -15.13 -13.82
CA ASP A 108 12.41 -15.26 -15.07
C ASP A 108 12.23 -13.92 -15.82
N GLY A 109 12.85 -12.84 -15.35
CA GLY A 109 12.75 -11.50 -15.91
C GLY A 109 11.41 -10.79 -15.62
N LEU A 110 10.53 -11.39 -14.82
CA LEU A 110 9.25 -10.79 -14.46
C LEU A 110 9.38 -9.97 -13.16
N TRP A 111 8.75 -8.81 -13.16
CA TRP A 111 8.61 -7.99 -11.96
C TRP A 111 7.50 -8.51 -11.07
N ARG A 112 7.79 -8.76 -9.80
CA ARG A 112 6.81 -9.20 -8.80
C ARG A 112 6.75 -8.26 -7.63
N PRO A 113 5.55 -7.98 -7.10
CA PRO A 113 5.41 -7.11 -5.94
C PRO A 113 6.04 -7.77 -4.71
N VAL A 114 6.75 -6.95 -3.93
CA VAL A 114 7.37 -7.29 -2.64
C VAL A 114 6.54 -6.68 -1.50
N ALA A 115 6.05 -5.45 -1.68
CA ALA A 115 5.26 -4.75 -0.69
C ALA A 115 4.39 -3.67 -1.33
N PHE A 116 3.25 -3.36 -0.69
CA PHE A 116 2.38 -2.25 -1.05
C PHE A 116 2.43 -1.15 -0.01
N LEU A 117 2.24 0.08 -0.46
CA LEU A 117 2.03 1.26 0.37
C LEU A 117 0.67 1.87 0.05
N SER A 118 -0.07 2.22 1.08
CA SER A 118 -1.29 2.99 0.94
C SER A 118 -1.50 3.83 2.20
N LYS A 119 -1.49 5.16 2.06
CA LYS A 119 -1.60 6.09 3.18
C LYS A 119 -2.50 7.26 2.83
N SER A 120 -3.53 7.49 3.65
CA SER A 120 -4.43 8.64 3.48
C SER A 120 -3.69 9.96 3.66
N LEU A 121 -4.09 10.98 2.91
CA LEU A 121 -3.66 12.35 3.07
C LEU A 121 -4.46 13.00 4.21
N ASN A 122 -3.79 13.75 5.08
CA ASN A 122 -4.45 14.62 6.05
C ASN A 122 -5.05 15.87 5.36
N GLU A 123 -5.74 16.73 6.11
CA GLU A 123 -6.41 17.91 5.54
C GLU A 123 -5.44 18.87 4.87
N THR A 124 -4.27 19.11 5.45
CA THR A 124 -3.22 19.96 4.89
C THR A 124 -2.64 19.38 3.61
N GLU A 125 -2.31 18.09 3.63
CA GLU A 125 -1.72 17.37 2.49
C GLU A 125 -2.69 17.28 1.30
N ARG A 126 -4.00 17.24 1.53
CA ARG A 126 -5.01 17.26 0.45
C ARG A 126 -4.99 18.55 -0.35
N ASN A 127 -4.57 19.64 0.28
CA ASN A 127 -4.49 20.96 -0.35
C ASN A 127 -3.15 21.17 -1.08
N TYR A 128 -2.23 20.22 -1.05
CA TYR A 128 -1.00 20.30 -1.80
C TYR A 128 -1.29 20.23 -3.31
N GLU A 129 -0.47 20.93 -4.08
CA GLU A 129 -0.42 20.76 -5.53
C GLU A 129 0.01 19.34 -5.89
N ILE A 130 -0.32 18.90 -7.11
CA ILE A 130 -0.07 17.51 -7.52
C ILE A 130 1.40 17.12 -7.39
N HIS A 131 2.33 17.99 -7.79
CA HIS A 131 3.77 17.74 -7.66
C HIS A 131 4.21 17.49 -6.21
N ASN A 132 3.64 18.23 -5.27
CA ASN A 132 3.95 18.07 -3.85
C ASN A 132 3.37 16.77 -3.28
N LYS A 133 2.20 16.33 -3.78
CA LYS A 133 1.60 15.04 -3.42
C LYS A 133 2.44 13.88 -3.96
N GLU A 134 2.92 13.99 -5.21
CA GLU A 134 3.82 13.00 -5.82
C GLU A 134 5.14 12.90 -5.05
N MET A 135 5.75 14.04 -4.72
CA MET A 135 6.96 14.05 -3.89
C MET A 135 6.72 13.42 -2.51
N LEU A 136 5.56 13.70 -1.90
CA LEU A 136 5.16 13.09 -0.64
C LEU A 136 5.00 11.57 -0.78
N ALA A 137 4.47 11.09 -1.90
CA ALA A 137 4.36 9.65 -2.18
C ALA A 137 5.74 8.98 -2.25
N ILE A 138 6.70 9.62 -2.91
CA ILE A 138 8.10 9.15 -2.97
C ILE A 138 8.71 9.08 -1.57
N ILE A 139 8.63 10.16 -0.80
CA ILE A 139 9.18 10.21 0.56
C ILE A 139 8.58 9.10 1.42
N ARG A 140 7.27 8.94 1.39
CA ARG A 140 6.56 7.88 2.13
C ARG A 140 6.96 6.47 1.71
N GLY A 141 7.19 6.25 0.42
CA GLY A 141 7.70 4.98 -0.11
C GLY A 141 9.10 4.69 0.41
N LEU A 142 10.01 5.65 0.32
CA LEU A 142 11.38 5.52 0.81
C LEU A 142 11.43 5.27 2.33
N GLU A 143 10.60 5.97 3.10
CA GLU A 143 10.50 5.75 4.55
C GLU A 143 9.94 4.36 4.89
N ALA A 144 8.85 3.96 4.24
CA ALA A 144 8.18 2.69 4.51
C ALA A 144 9.05 1.47 4.16
N TRP A 145 9.80 1.56 3.07
CA TRP A 145 10.62 0.45 2.55
C TRP A 145 12.11 0.62 2.78
N ARG A 146 12.51 1.59 3.59
CA ARG A 146 13.90 1.86 3.92
C ARG A 146 14.66 0.58 4.28
N HIS A 147 14.10 -0.24 5.15
CA HIS A 147 14.68 -1.49 5.62
C HIS A 147 14.83 -2.56 4.52
N LEU A 148 14.12 -2.43 3.39
CA LEU A 148 14.23 -3.31 2.22
C LEU A 148 15.20 -2.74 1.18
N LEU A 149 15.38 -1.43 1.16
CA LEU A 149 16.21 -0.70 0.18
C LEU A 149 17.63 -0.43 0.68
N GLU A 150 17.83 -0.38 2.00
CA GLU A 150 19.17 -0.28 2.58
C GLU A 150 19.95 -1.57 2.32
N GLY A 151 21.03 -1.47 1.54
CA GLY A 151 21.90 -2.60 1.19
C GLY A 151 21.64 -3.23 -0.19
N VAL A 152 20.65 -2.71 -0.95
CA VAL A 152 20.48 -3.13 -2.34
C VAL A 152 21.70 -2.74 -3.15
N GLN A 153 22.35 -3.73 -3.78
CA GLN A 153 23.59 -3.54 -4.54
C GLN A 153 23.38 -3.15 -6.00
N TYR A 154 22.16 -3.28 -6.50
CA TYR A 154 21.78 -2.97 -7.86
C TYR A 154 21.06 -1.65 -8.01
N LYS A 155 20.90 -1.20 -9.27
CA LYS A 155 20.10 -0.02 -9.61
C LYS A 155 18.71 -0.10 -9.00
N PHE A 156 18.35 0.95 -8.29
CA PHE A 156 17.02 1.16 -7.76
C PHE A 156 16.32 2.23 -8.60
N GLU A 157 15.13 1.91 -9.11
CA GLU A 157 14.35 2.80 -9.95
C GLU A 157 13.17 3.38 -9.16
N ILE A 158 12.91 4.68 -9.32
CA ILE A 158 11.72 5.35 -8.78
C ILE A 158 10.88 5.86 -9.95
N TRP A 159 9.64 5.41 -10.00
CA TRP A 159 8.67 5.79 -11.02
C TRP A 159 7.48 6.51 -10.41
N THR A 160 7.03 7.60 -11.07
CA THR A 160 5.76 8.25 -10.77
C THR A 160 4.98 8.47 -12.06
N GLN A 161 3.67 8.65 -11.97
CA GLN A 161 2.83 8.91 -13.15
C GLN A 161 3.19 10.23 -13.83
N GLU A 162 3.54 11.26 -13.07
CA GLU A 162 3.76 12.59 -13.59
C GLU A 162 5.20 12.79 -14.11
N PHE A 163 6.18 12.24 -13.41
CA PHE A 163 7.60 12.48 -13.70
C PHE A 163 8.27 11.33 -14.47
N GLY A 164 7.60 10.20 -14.63
CA GLY A 164 8.22 9.00 -15.19
C GLY A 164 9.31 8.45 -14.29
N VAL A 165 10.46 8.06 -14.86
CA VAL A 165 11.62 7.59 -14.10
C VAL A 165 12.36 8.78 -13.51
N LEU A 166 12.35 8.90 -12.18
CA LEU A 166 13.03 9.99 -11.46
C LEU A 166 14.47 9.66 -11.05
N TYR A 167 14.75 8.39 -10.81
CA TYR A 167 16.04 7.96 -10.29
C TYR A 167 16.42 6.58 -10.81
N GLU A 168 17.59 6.50 -11.41
CA GLU A 168 18.31 5.25 -11.66
C GLU A 168 19.56 5.28 -10.79
N GLY A 169 19.64 4.40 -9.79
CA GLY A 169 20.83 4.27 -8.94
C GLY A 169 22.08 3.95 -9.79
N ALA A 170 23.23 4.49 -9.37
CA ALA A 170 24.50 4.15 -10.00
C ALA A 170 24.82 2.64 -9.83
N GLU A 171 25.38 2.03 -10.86
CA GLU A 171 26.03 0.71 -10.70
C GLU A 171 27.18 0.88 -9.71
N VAL A 172 27.20 0.09 -8.68
CA VAL A 172 28.41 -0.07 -7.87
C VAL A 172 29.36 -0.90 -8.73
N GLU A 173 30.29 -0.24 -9.43
CA GLU A 173 31.39 -0.95 -10.07
C GLU A 173 32.10 -1.73 -8.97
N GLN A 174 32.01 -3.07 -9.04
CA GLN A 174 32.89 -3.91 -8.26
C GLN A 174 34.27 -3.74 -8.86
N GLU A 175 35.10 -2.93 -8.21
CA GLU A 175 36.55 -3.02 -8.43
C GLU A 175 36.96 -4.44 -8.04
N THR A 176 37.10 -5.28 -9.06
CA THR A 176 37.81 -6.55 -8.94
C THR A 176 39.30 -6.23 -8.74
N GLY A 177 39.71 -6.20 -7.47
CA GLY A 177 41.08 -6.19 -7.04
C GLY A 177 41.64 -7.59 -6.92
#